data_dd33a76909c4cd225bc2a36b43af031c
#
_entry.id   dd33a76909c4cd225bc2a36b43af031c
#
_cell.length_a   1.000
_cell.length_b   1.000
_cell.length_c   1.000
_cell.angle_alpha   90.00
_cell.angle_beta   90.00
_cell.angle_gamma   90.00
#
_symmetry.space_group_name_H-M   'P 1'
#
loop_
_entity.id
_entity.type
_entity.pdbx_description
1 polymer ?
#
loop_
_entity_poly.entity_id
_entity_poly.type
_entity_poly.pdbx_seq_one_letter_code
_entity_poly.pdbx_strand_id
1 'polypeptide(L)'
;MENTNRKFQLSVMMFFQFFIQGSWYVTMGTYLGKTLHFTGVQIGLAYGTAAIAAIISPVIVGMIADRFFSANRVLAFLNIVGAVLLFGLTKIKHFSLFFPILLAYNICFMPTMSLCNSISFENLADPTKEFSKIRLFGSIGWIVAGILISSFDLETLSTPFLIACVISFLSGLYALTLPYKAPQKTTEKVTVGQILGFDAFKLTQDKSFLVLLVFSALTCIPLAFYDSFTNLFIVNQGIDNAAAAMSMGQIAEVIFLFTFPFFFSKLKYKGSITAAIIAWLIMYGCFALGAYTGLKGFLYAVLPFHGFCFTFFFVGGQLYVNEKAPATLRNSAQGLISFATYGVGKYLGTLIAGNVLDHYAVQNTHNWVSVWTVPFVMTAVILIGFVLLFQENTKTSKIGIQI
;
A
#
# COMPACT_ATOMS: atom_id res chain seq x y z
N MET A 1 -28.67 18.80 -7.14
CA MET A 1 -28.96 17.37 -6.90
C MET A 1 -28.02 16.43 -7.65
N GLU A 2 -27.76 16.64 -8.96
CA GLU A 2 -26.88 15.77 -9.78
C GLU A 2 -25.43 15.66 -9.24
N ASN A 3 -24.83 16.78 -8.84
CA ASN A 3 -23.47 16.79 -8.29
C ASN A 3 -23.34 16.05 -6.95
N THR A 4 -24.36 16.15 -6.09
CA THR A 4 -24.40 15.44 -4.79
C THR A 4 -24.53 13.93 -5.00
N ASN A 5 -25.36 13.49 -5.93
CA ASN A 5 -25.53 12.07 -6.26
C ASN A 5 -24.23 11.47 -6.84
N ARG A 6 -23.52 12.19 -7.70
CA ARG A 6 -22.22 11.76 -8.24
C ARG A 6 -21.16 11.59 -7.14
N LYS A 7 -21.05 12.56 -6.22
CA LYS A 7 -20.12 12.45 -5.09
C LYS A 7 -20.43 11.25 -4.21
N PHE A 8 -21.70 10.97 -3.95
CA PHE A 8 -22.11 9.79 -3.21
C PHE A 8 -21.73 8.51 -3.94
N GLN A 9 -21.97 8.41 -5.25
CA GLN A 9 -21.58 7.25 -6.06
C GLN A 9 -20.07 7.01 -6.03
N LEU A 10 -19.26 8.05 -6.15
CA LEU A 10 -17.79 7.94 -6.09
C LEU A 10 -17.30 7.56 -4.69
N SER A 11 -17.96 8.06 -3.64
CA SER A 11 -17.64 7.69 -2.25
C SER A 11 -17.92 6.21 -1.96
N VAL A 12 -19.05 5.67 -2.46
CA VAL A 12 -19.37 4.24 -2.35
C VAL A 12 -18.38 3.38 -3.11
N MET A 13 -17.99 3.80 -4.33
CA MET A 13 -16.93 3.13 -5.10
C MET A 13 -15.62 3.06 -4.32
N MET A 14 -15.16 4.17 -3.74
CA MET A 14 -13.94 4.20 -2.92
C MET A 14 -14.07 3.32 -1.68
N PHE A 15 -15.21 3.36 -1.01
CA PHE A 15 -15.49 2.50 0.14
C PHE A 15 -15.35 1.03 -0.22
N PHE A 16 -16.01 0.55 -1.27
CA PHE A 16 -15.93 -0.84 -1.70
C PHE A 16 -14.50 -1.24 -2.07
N GLN A 17 -13.79 -0.39 -2.81
CA GLN A 17 -12.45 -0.69 -3.28
C GLN A 17 -11.47 -0.96 -2.12
N PHE A 18 -11.52 -0.13 -1.08
CA PHE A 18 -10.64 -0.29 0.08
C PHE A 18 -11.16 -1.30 1.11
N PHE A 19 -12.47 -1.50 1.17
CA PHE A 19 -13.07 -2.57 1.96
C PHE A 19 -12.64 -3.94 1.45
N ILE A 20 -12.64 -4.15 0.13
CA ILE A 20 -12.17 -5.41 -0.49
C ILE A 20 -10.74 -5.72 -0.02
N GLN A 21 -9.82 -4.77 -0.13
CA GLN A 21 -8.43 -4.98 0.27
C GLN A 21 -8.28 -5.12 1.79
N GLY A 22 -8.95 -4.27 2.55
CA GLY A 22 -8.91 -4.30 4.02
C GLY A 22 -9.46 -5.60 4.62
N SER A 23 -10.38 -6.27 3.90
CA SER A 23 -10.97 -7.52 4.39
C SER A 23 -9.94 -8.66 4.50
N TRP A 24 -9.07 -8.83 3.53
CA TRP A 24 -8.19 -10.01 3.48
C TRP A 24 -6.70 -9.68 3.68
N TYR A 25 -6.25 -8.50 3.27
CA TYR A 25 -4.82 -8.19 3.20
C TYR A 25 -4.14 -8.20 4.57
N VAL A 26 -4.79 -7.61 5.57
CA VAL A 26 -4.23 -7.51 6.94
C VAL A 26 -4.12 -8.89 7.60
N THR A 27 -5.13 -9.74 7.43
CA THR A 27 -5.26 -11.03 8.13
C THR A 27 -4.69 -12.20 7.34
N MET A 28 -4.31 -11.99 6.07
CA MET A 28 -3.77 -13.05 5.22
C MET A 28 -2.58 -13.78 5.87
N GLY A 29 -1.63 -13.06 6.45
CA GLY A 29 -0.46 -13.67 7.10
C GLY A 29 -0.84 -14.61 8.24
N THR A 30 -1.84 -14.23 9.04
CA THR A 30 -2.36 -15.05 10.14
C THR A 30 -3.07 -16.30 9.62
N TYR A 31 -3.93 -16.17 8.61
CA TYR A 31 -4.59 -17.31 7.98
C TYR A 31 -3.59 -18.28 7.35
N LEU A 32 -2.62 -17.77 6.58
CA LEU A 32 -1.60 -18.60 5.93
C LEU A 32 -0.70 -19.31 6.94
N GLY A 33 -0.26 -18.60 8.00
CA GLY A 33 0.63 -19.16 9.01
C GLY A 33 -0.06 -20.12 9.98
N LYS A 34 -1.19 -19.70 10.57
CA LYS A 34 -1.87 -20.50 11.63
C LYS A 34 -2.74 -21.61 11.07
N THR A 35 -3.39 -21.41 9.91
CA THR A 35 -4.39 -22.37 9.40
C THR A 35 -3.85 -23.22 8.26
N LEU A 36 -3.10 -22.61 7.34
CA LEU A 36 -2.52 -23.36 6.22
C LEU A 36 -1.10 -23.87 6.51
N HIS A 37 -0.47 -23.42 7.61
CA HIS A 37 0.87 -23.77 8.02
C HIS A 37 1.93 -23.47 6.94
N PHE A 38 1.74 -22.38 6.20
CA PHE A 38 2.73 -21.92 5.24
C PHE A 38 3.96 -21.38 5.96
N THR A 39 5.14 -21.60 5.37
CA THR A 39 6.40 -21.06 5.89
C THR A 39 6.42 -19.53 5.79
N GLY A 40 7.31 -18.89 6.55
CA GLY A 40 7.50 -17.44 6.45
C GLY A 40 7.87 -16.98 5.04
N VAL A 41 8.71 -17.76 4.34
CA VAL A 41 9.05 -17.50 2.92
C VAL A 41 7.78 -17.56 2.04
N GLN A 42 6.91 -18.55 2.23
CA GLN A 42 5.68 -18.66 1.47
C GLN A 42 4.72 -17.50 1.76
N ILE A 43 4.60 -17.08 3.01
CA ILE A 43 3.80 -15.90 3.40
C ILE A 43 4.39 -14.63 2.77
N GLY A 44 5.72 -14.44 2.86
CA GLY A 44 6.41 -13.31 2.25
C GLY A 44 6.19 -13.25 0.73
N LEU A 45 6.30 -14.39 0.03
CA LEU A 45 6.00 -14.49 -1.40
C LEU A 45 4.55 -14.16 -1.71
N ALA A 46 3.59 -14.58 -0.87
CA ALA A 46 2.18 -14.25 -1.04
C ALA A 46 1.95 -12.72 -0.97
N TYR A 47 2.54 -12.02 0.01
CA TYR A 47 2.50 -10.55 0.05
C TYR A 47 3.27 -9.90 -1.10
N GLY A 48 4.36 -10.52 -1.55
CA GLY A 48 5.15 -10.09 -2.71
C GLY A 48 4.36 -10.05 -4.02
N THR A 49 3.27 -10.82 -4.15
CA THR A 49 2.39 -10.79 -5.33
C THR A 49 1.77 -9.41 -5.56
N ALA A 50 1.46 -8.67 -4.48
CA ALA A 50 0.95 -7.31 -4.57
C ALA A 50 2.02 -6.34 -5.12
N ALA A 51 3.28 -6.51 -4.73
CA ALA A 51 4.39 -5.70 -5.26
C ALA A 51 4.64 -5.99 -6.75
N ILE A 52 4.64 -7.25 -7.17
CA ILE A 52 4.74 -7.65 -8.58
C ILE A 52 3.59 -7.02 -9.39
N ALA A 53 2.36 -7.13 -8.88
CA ALA A 53 1.19 -6.58 -9.53
C ALA A 53 1.23 -5.04 -9.61
N ALA A 54 1.75 -4.36 -8.61
CA ALA A 54 1.91 -2.91 -8.61
C ALA A 54 2.88 -2.41 -9.71
N ILE A 55 3.89 -3.22 -10.06
CA ILE A 55 4.80 -2.93 -11.20
C ILE A 55 4.06 -3.08 -12.53
N ILE A 56 3.22 -4.10 -12.66
CA ILE A 56 2.54 -4.46 -13.92
C ILE A 56 1.29 -3.57 -14.15
N SER A 57 0.62 -3.19 -13.07
CA SER A 57 -0.67 -2.49 -13.08
C SER A 57 -0.73 -1.23 -13.95
N PRO A 58 0.24 -0.29 -13.88
CA PRO A 58 0.19 0.93 -14.69
C PRO A 58 0.23 0.62 -16.20
N VAL A 59 0.93 -0.46 -16.59
CA VAL A 59 1.01 -0.90 -17.98
C VAL A 59 -0.36 -1.39 -18.47
N ILE A 60 -1.07 -2.17 -17.65
CA ILE A 60 -2.41 -2.66 -17.98
C ILE A 60 -3.39 -1.50 -18.15
N VAL A 61 -3.39 -0.55 -17.20
CA VAL A 61 -4.29 0.62 -17.26
C VAL A 61 -4.01 1.46 -18.48
N GLY A 62 -2.76 1.87 -18.69
CA GLY A 62 -2.39 2.75 -19.81
C GLY A 62 -2.57 2.11 -21.20
N MET A 63 -2.48 0.79 -21.31
CA MET A 63 -2.65 0.10 -22.60
C MET A 63 -4.11 -0.26 -22.91
N ILE A 64 -4.92 -0.55 -21.92
CA ILE A 64 -6.27 -1.12 -22.10
C ILE A 64 -7.36 -0.09 -21.81
N ALA A 65 -7.33 0.52 -20.61
CA ALA A 65 -8.40 1.41 -20.18
C ALA A 65 -8.43 2.71 -20.98
N ASP A 66 -7.26 3.28 -21.29
CA ASP A 66 -7.20 4.58 -21.95
C ASP A 66 -7.53 4.50 -23.46
N ARG A 67 -7.47 3.31 -24.06
CA ARG A 67 -7.59 3.16 -25.52
C ARG A 67 -8.82 2.45 -26.02
N PHE A 68 -9.26 1.40 -25.32
CA PHE A 68 -10.24 0.47 -25.88
C PHE A 68 -11.57 0.46 -25.13
N PHE A 69 -11.54 0.65 -23.82
CA PHE A 69 -12.73 0.51 -22.99
C PHE A 69 -12.84 1.68 -22.00
N SER A 70 -14.06 2.01 -21.60
CA SER A 70 -14.28 2.98 -20.54
C SER A 70 -13.79 2.46 -19.19
N ALA A 71 -13.24 3.36 -18.39
CA ALA A 71 -12.66 3.03 -17.07
C ALA A 71 -13.62 2.25 -16.16
N ASN A 72 -14.93 2.61 -16.17
CA ASN A 72 -15.94 1.93 -15.38
C ASN A 72 -16.20 0.47 -15.84
N ARG A 73 -16.15 0.17 -17.15
CA ARG A 73 -16.30 -1.20 -17.66
C ARG A 73 -15.08 -2.05 -17.36
N VAL A 74 -13.87 -1.47 -17.48
CA VAL A 74 -12.64 -2.17 -17.08
C VAL A 74 -12.66 -2.45 -15.59
N LEU A 75 -13.05 -1.47 -14.76
CA LEU A 75 -13.21 -1.65 -13.32
C LEU A 75 -14.21 -2.76 -12.98
N ALA A 76 -15.36 -2.81 -13.67
CA ALA A 76 -16.36 -3.84 -13.50
C ALA A 76 -15.80 -5.23 -13.83
N PHE A 77 -15.16 -5.37 -14.99
CA PHE A 77 -14.57 -6.63 -15.44
C PHE A 77 -13.51 -7.15 -14.45
N LEU A 78 -12.57 -6.28 -14.07
CA LEU A 78 -11.48 -6.65 -13.16
C LEU A 78 -11.99 -7.05 -11.78
N ASN A 79 -13.00 -6.36 -11.24
CA ASN A 79 -13.60 -6.71 -9.96
C ASN A 79 -14.39 -8.04 -10.03
N ILE A 80 -15.10 -8.32 -11.13
CA ILE A 80 -15.82 -9.59 -11.30
C ILE A 80 -14.83 -10.76 -11.43
N VAL A 81 -13.78 -10.60 -12.25
CA VAL A 81 -12.72 -11.62 -12.37
C VAL A 81 -12.01 -11.80 -11.03
N GLY A 82 -11.70 -10.69 -10.35
CA GLY A 82 -11.11 -10.69 -9.01
C GLY A 82 -11.99 -11.45 -8.00
N ALA A 83 -13.31 -11.31 -8.05
CA ALA A 83 -14.23 -12.05 -7.19
C ALA A 83 -14.13 -13.58 -7.41
N VAL A 84 -14.07 -14.02 -8.66
CA VAL A 84 -13.90 -15.45 -8.99
C VAL A 84 -12.58 -15.99 -8.44
N LEU A 85 -11.48 -15.22 -8.60
CA LEU A 85 -10.16 -15.62 -8.09
C LEU A 85 -10.13 -15.66 -6.56
N LEU A 86 -10.75 -14.67 -5.89
CA LEU A 86 -10.89 -14.65 -4.43
C LEU A 86 -11.69 -15.85 -3.92
N PHE A 87 -12.77 -16.22 -4.60
CA PHE A 87 -13.52 -17.43 -4.27
C PHE A 87 -12.64 -18.67 -4.40
N GLY A 88 -11.84 -18.77 -5.46
CA GLY A 88 -10.87 -19.85 -5.64
C GLY A 88 -9.90 -19.96 -4.47
N LEU A 89 -9.34 -18.83 -3.99
CA LEU A 89 -8.43 -18.81 -2.84
C LEU A 89 -9.04 -19.40 -1.56
N THR A 90 -10.37 -19.31 -1.37
CA THR A 90 -11.03 -19.91 -0.18
C THR A 90 -10.99 -21.43 -0.17
N LYS A 91 -10.76 -22.08 -1.32
CA LYS A 91 -10.77 -23.55 -1.48
C LYS A 91 -9.37 -24.16 -1.55
N ILE A 92 -8.35 -23.34 -1.75
CA ILE A 92 -6.98 -23.78 -1.99
C ILE A 92 -6.21 -23.82 -0.68
N LYS A 93 -5.55 -24.97 -0.41
CA LYS A 93 -4.75 -25.21 0.79
C LYS A 93 -3.26 -25.40 0.51
N HIS A 94 -2.86 -25.51 -0.76
CA HIS A 94 -1.47 -25.75 -1.15
C HIS A 94 -0.86 -24.49 -1.77
N PHE A 95 0.33 -24.12 -1.33
CA PHE A 95 1.02 -22.92 -1.76
C PHE A 95 1.24 -22.85 -3.29
N SER A 96 1.59 -23.99 -3.91
CA SER A 96 1.85 -24.07 -5.35
C SER A 96 0.70 -23.61 -6.24
N LEU A 97 -0.54 -23.72 -5.74
CA LEU A 97 -1.73 -23.23 -6.44
C LEU A 97 -2.23 -21.89 -5.86
N PHE A 98 -2.02 -21.66 -4.56
CA PHE A 98 -2.42 -20.42 -3.90
C PHE A 98 -1.67 -19.21 -4.48
N PHE A 99 -0.34 -19.33 -4.62
CA PHE A 99 0.52 -18.25 -5.11
C PHE A 99 0.12 -17.74 -6.52
N PRO A 100 0.01 -18.56 -7.57
CA PRO A 100 -0.33 -18.07 -8.90
C PRO A 100 -1.75 -17.49 -8.98
N ILE A 101 -2.71 -18.02 -8.21
CA ILE A 101 -4.07 -17.46 -8.18
C ILE A 101 -4.09 -16.12 -7.42
N LEU A 102 -3.37 -15.99 -6.33
CA LEU A 102 -3.23 -14.72 -5.63
C LEU A 102 -2.50 -13.67 -6.49
N LEU A 103 -1.48 -14.08 -7.23
CA LEU A 103 -0.79 -13.20 -8.19
C LEU A 103 -1.76 -12.73 -9.29
N ALA A 104 -2.52 -13.65 -9.89
CA ALA A 104 -3.53 -13.31 -10.89
C ALA A 104 -4.59 -12.35 -10.32
N TYR A 105 -5.04 -12.58 -9.09
CA TYR A 105 -5.95 -11.68 -8.39
C TYR A 105 -5.34 -10.28 -8.22
N ASN A 106 -4.11 -10.18 -7.72
CA ASN A 106 -3.46 -8.90 -7.53
C ASN A 106 -3.21 -8.15 -8.85
N ILE A 107 -2.90 -8.87 -9.96
CA ILE A 107 -2.80 -8.29 -11.31
C ILE A 107 -4.15 -7.69 -11.75
N CYS A 108 -5.28 -8.29 -11.38
CA CYS A 108 -6.59 -7.72 -11.63
C CYS A 108 -6.89 -6.55 -10.66
N PHE A 109 -6.52 -6.68 -9.38
CA PHE A 109 -6.91 -5.74 -8.33
C PHE A 109 -6.11 -4.42 -8.36
N MET A 110 -4.78 -4.46 -8.55
CA MET A 110 -3.95 -3.25 -8.50
C MET A 110 -4.35 -2.17 -9.52
N PRO A 111 -4.71 -2.50 -10.77
CA PRO A 111 -5.22 -1.51 -11.72
C PRO A 111 -6.49 -0.81 -11.25
N THR A 112 -7.37 -1.50 -10.51
CA THR A 112 -8.65 -0.94 -10.05
C THR A 112 -8.48 0.26 -9.13
N MET A 113 -7.38 0.31 -8.36
CA MET A 113 -7.04 1.46 -7.52
C MET A 113 -6.83 2.74 -8.36
N SER A 114 -6.07 2.62 -9.44
CA SER A 114 -5.82 3.73 -10.37
C SER A 114 -7.09 4.13 -11.13
N LEU A 115 -7.89 3.15 -11.55
CA LEU A 115 -9.16 3.39 -12.23
C LEU A 115 -10.16 4.13 -11.34
N CYS A 116 -10.28 3.78 -10.06
CA CYS A 116 -11.12 4.51 -9.12
C CYS A 116 -10.70 5.98 -8.97
N ASN A 117 -9.39 6.24 -8.95
CA ASN A 117 -8.89 7.60 -8.90
C ASN A 117 -9.22 8.35 -10.21
N SER A 118 -8.98 7.74 -11.39
CA SER A 118 -9.29 8.33 -12.70
C SER A 118 -10.77 8.66 -12.83
N ILE A 119 -11.66 7.70 -12.54
CA ILE A 119 -13.12 7.89 -12.55
C ILE A 119 -13.52 9.04 -11.63
N SER A 120 -12.89 9.15 -10.46
CA SER A 120 -13.18 10.24 -9.54
C SER A 120 -12.75 11.59 -10.11
N PHE A 121 -11.53 11.72 -10.61
CA PHE A 121 -11.02 12.97 -11.20
C PHE A 121 -11.85 13.44 -12.39
N GLU A 122 -12.28 12.51 -13.23
CA GLU A 122 -13.08 12.83 -14.43
C GLU A 122 -14.51 13.32 -14.11
N ASN A 123 -15.05 12.94 -12.94
CA ASN A 123 -16.45 13.18 -12.60
C ASN A 123 -16.64 14.20 -11.46
N LEU A 124 -15.57 14.79 -10.93
CA LEU A 124 -15.62 15.87 -9.96
C LEU A 124 -15.55 17.24 -10.63
N ALA A 125 -16.29 18.21 -10.10
CA ALA A 125 -16.27 19.58 -10.59
C ALA A 125 -14.95 20.31 -10.23
N ASP A 126 -14.46 20.12 -9.00
CA ASP A 126 -13.16 20.60 -8.51
C ASP A 126 -12.41 19.45 -7.84
N PRO A 127 -11.65 18.64 -8.63
CA PRO A 127 -10.93 17.50 -8.09
C PRO A 127 -9.97 17.87 -6.95
N THR A 128 -9.37 19.06 -7.01
CA THR A 128 -8.38 19.49 -6.00
C THR A 128 -8.97 19.68 -4.61
N LYS A 129 -10.24 20.09 -4.52
CA LYS A 129 -10.96 20.32 -3.26
C LYS A 129 -11.83 19.15 -2.83
N GLU A 130 -12.28 18.34 -3.78
CA GLU A 130 -13.34 17.36 -3.54
C GLU A 130 -12.81 15.93 -3.43
N PHE A 131 -11.70 15.60 -4.10
CA PHE A 131 -11.16 14.25 -4.15
C PHE A 131 -10.77 13.71 -2.76
N SER A 132 -10.16 14.54 -1.93
CA SER A 132 -9.76 14.12 -0.57
C SER A 132 -10.93 13.66 0.28
N LYS A 133 -12.10 14.29 0.13
CA LYS A 133 -13.33 13.92 0.84
C LYS A 133 -13.86 12.57 0.38
N ILE A 134 -13.80 12.30 -0.93
CA ILE A 134 -14.23 11.02 -1.50
C ILE A 134 -13.23 9.92 -1.13
N ARG A 135 -11.93 10.21 -1.21
CA ARG A 135 -10.86 9.27 -0.84
C ARG A 135 -10.92 8.85 0.64
N LEU A 136 -11.42 9.72 1.53
CA LEU A 136 -11.64 9.42 2.94
C LEU A 136 -12.58 8.20 3.13
N PHE A 137 -13.60 8.04 2.28
CA PHE A 137 -14.49 6.86 2.34
C PHE A 137 -13.74 5.55 2.07
N GLY A 138 -12.64 5.59 1.32
CA GLY A 138 -11.74 4.45 1.20
C GLY A 138 -11.12 4.06 2.55
N SER A 139 -10.56 5.02 3.29
CA SER A 139 -10.00 4.73 4.62
C SER A 139 -11.07 4.19 5.58
N ILE A 140 -12.29 4.74 5.51
CA ILE A 140 -13.44 4.22 6.28
C ILE A 140 -13.74 2.77 5.88
N GLY A 141 -13.74 2.44 4.58
CA GLY A 141 -13.95 1.08 4.08
C GLY A 141 -12.94 0.09 4.64
N TRP A 142 -11.66 0.46 4.68
CA TRP A 142 -10.61 -0.36 5.26
C TRP A 142 -10.81 -0.58 6.77
N ILE A 143 -11.09 0.48 7.53
CA ILE A 143 -11.32 0.41 8.97
C ILE A 143 -12.53 -0.48 9.29
N VAL A 144 -13.65 -0.28 8.57
CA VAL A 144 -14.86 -1.08 8.76
C VAL A 144 -14.59 -2.55 8.46
N ALA A 145 -13.84 -2.87 7.42
CA ALA A 145 -13.43 -4.23 7.10
C ALA A 145 -12.63 -4.86 8.26
N GLY A 146 -11.60 -4.18 8.76
CA GLY A 146 -10.78 -4.67 9.88
C GLY A 146 -11.59 -4.92 11.15
N ILE A 147 -12.46 -3.98 11.51
CA ILE A 147 -13.35 -4.12 12.68
C ILE A 147 -14.31 -5.30 12.48
N LEU A 148 -14.93 -5.42 11.31
CA LEU A 148 -15.86 -6.52 11.01
C LEU A 148 -15.15 -7.88 11.14
N ILE A 149 -13.97 -8.04 10.54
CA ILE A 149 -13.21 -9.30 10.60
C ILE A 149 -12.89 -9.69 12.05
N SER A 150 -12.42 -8.73 12.85
CA SER A 150 -12.09 -8.99 14.25
C SER A 150 -13.34 -9.24 15.11
N SER A 151 -14.45 -8.52 14.88
CA SER A 151 -15.68 -8.67 15.69
C SER A 151 -16.33 -10.04 15.56
N PHE A 152 -16.02 -10.79 14.51
CA PHE A 152 -16.51 -12.14 14.26
C PHE A 152 -15.41 -13.22 14.35
N ASP A 153 -14.23 -12.90 14.90
CA ASP A 153 -13.09 -13.81 15.07
C ASP A 153 -12.68 -14.54 13.77
N LEU A 154 -12.69 -13.82 12.64
CA LEU A 154 -12.46 -14.40 11.31
C LEU A 154 -10.98 -14.41 10.87
N GLU A 155 -10.06 -13.91 11.68
CA GLU A 155 -8.67 -13.64 11.30
C GLU A 155 -7.87 -14.88 10.87
N THR A 156 -8.24 -16.05 11.42
CA THR A 156 -7.59 -17.33 11.10
C THR A 156 -8.33 -18.13 10.03
N LEU A 157 -9.45 -17.61 9.54
CA LEU A 157 -10.32 -18.32 8.59
C LEU A 157 -10.08 -17.85 7.14
N SER A 158 -10.60 -18.60 6.16
CA SER A 158 -10.68 -18.16 4.77
C SER A 158 -11.84 -17.19 4.50
N THR A 159 -12.71 -16.96 5.49
CA THR A 159 -13.90 -16.10 5.39
C THR A 159 -13.57 -14.65 4.96
N PRO A 160 -12.46 -14.02 5.36
CA PRO A 160 -12.04 -12.72 4.87
C PRO A 160 -11.93 -12.65 3.34
N PHE A 161 -11.41 -13.70 2.69
CA PHE A 161 -11.39 -13.80 1.22
C PHE A 161 -12.79 -13.95 0.63
N LEU A 162 -13.69 -14.65 1.31
CA LEU A 162 -15.08 -14.78 0.86
C LEU A 162 -15.85 -13.46 0.97
N ILE A 163 -15.66 -12.71 2.05
CA ILE A 163 -16.22 -11.36 2.21
C ILE A 163 -15.71 -10.44 1.10
N ALA A 164 -14.39 -10.43 0.87
CA ALA A 164 -13.78 -9.69 -0.23
C ALA A 164 -14.33 -10.10 -1.60
N CYS A 165 -14.57 -11.41 -1.84
CA CYS A 165 -15.19 -11.94 -3.06
C CYS A 165 -16.57 -11.33 -3.27
N VAL A 166 -17.45 -11.39 -2.28
CA VAL A 166 -18.82 -10.86 -2.37
C VAL A 166 -18.80 -9.34 -2.65
N ILE A 167 -18.00 -8.59 -1.90
CA ILE A 167 -17.91 -7.14 -2.10
C ILE A 167 -17.27 -6.79 -3.44
N SER A 168 -16.27 -7.58 -3.90
CA SER A 168 -15.66 -7.39 -5.23
C SER A 168 -16.68 -7.61 -6.35
N PHE A 169 -17.50 -8.65 -6.24
CA PHE A 169 -18.59 -8.90 -7.21
C PHE A 169 -19.61 -7.75 -7.21
N LEU A 170 -20.08 -7.32 -6.02
CA LEU A 170 -21.01 -6.19 -5.90
C LEU A 170 -20.38 -4.88 -6.42
N SER A 171 -19.10 -4.63 -6.15
CA SER A 171 -18.34 -3.49 -6.68
C SER A 171 -18.27 -3.52 -8.20
N GLY A 172 -18.06 -4.71 -8.78
CA GLY A 172 -18.08 -4.91 -10.23
C GLY A 172 -19.42 -4.54 -10.87
N LEU A 173 -20.53 -5.02 -10.29
CA LEU A 173 -21.87 -4.63 -10.73
C LEU A 173 -22.13 -3.14 -10.54
N TYR A 174 -21.72 -2.59 -9.40
CA TYR A 174 -21.87 -1.18 -9.09
C TYR A 174 -21.08 -0.28 -10.05
N ALA A 175 -19.89 -0.71 -10.48
CA ALA A 175 -19.06 0.03 -11.42
C ALA A 175 -19.76 0.27 -12.77
N LEU A 176 -20.69 -0.60 -13.19
CA LEU A 176 -21.49 -0.43 -14.40
C LEU A 176 -22.50 0.73 -14.28
N THR A 177 -22.87 1.12 -13.07
CA THR A 177 -23.80 2.24 -12.80
C THR A 177 -23.11 3.60 -12.67
N LEU A 178 -21.76 3.61 -12.63
CA LEU A 178 -20.98 4.83 -12.48
C LEU A 178 -21.06 5.70 -13.72
N PRO A 179 -20.96 7.03 -13.57
CA PRO A 179 -20.93 7.93 -14.70
C PRO A 179 -19.75 7.60 -15.63
N TYR A 180 -20.01 7.64 -16.91
CA TYR A 180 -19.14 7.17 -17.97
C TYR A 180 -18.70 8.32 -18.87
N LYS A 181 -17.40 8.38 -19.17
CA LYS A 181 -16.86 9.15 -20.28
C LYS A 181 -16.26 8.21 -21.33
N ALA A 182 -16.52 8.52 -22.59
CA ALA A 182 -15.92 7.74 -23.69
C ALA A 182 -14.39 7.87 -23.67
N PRO A 183 -13.65 6.77 -23.93
CA PRO A 183 -12.18 6.83 -24.01
C PRO A 183 -11.78 7.90 -25.04
N GLN A 184 -10.87 8.79 -24.68
CA GLN A 184 -10.25 9.69 -25.62
C GLN A 184 -9.23 8.88 -26.44
N LYS A 185 -9.46 8.73 -27.74
CA LYS A 185 -8.48 8.10 -28.62
C LYS A 185 -7.23 8.96 -28.70
N THR A 186 -6.30 8.76 -27.80
CA THR A 186 -4.96 9.34 -27.93
C THR A 186 -4.18 8.58 -29.00
N THR A 187 -3.70 9.30 -30.01
CA THR A 187 -2.87 8.77 -31.09
C THR A 187 -1.42 8.56 -30.66
N GLU A 188 -1.02 9.07 -29.50
CA GLU A 188 0.35 8.95 -29.00
C GLU A 188 0.63 7.53 -28.49
N LYS A 189 1.72 6.96 -29.01
CA LYS A 189 2.25 5.66 -28.55
C LYS A 189 3.05 5.86 -27.27
N VAL A 190 2.39 5.69 -26.12
CA VAL A 190 3.11 5.68 -24.84
C VAL A 190 3.84 4.35 -24.71
N THR A 191 5.15 4.39 -24.44
CA THR A 191 5.97 3.19 -24.24
C THR A 191 5.84 2.65 -22.82
N VAL A 192 6.09 1.35 -22.63
CA VAL A 192 6.12 0.73 -21.29
C VAL A 192 7.10 1.45 -20.37
N GLY A 193 8.26 1.89 -20.90
CA GLY A 193 9.25 2.65 -20.14
C GLY A 193 8.72 3.99 -19.63
N GLN A 194 7.92 4.69 -20.43
CA GLN A 194 7.27 5.95 -20.03
C GLN A 194 6.22 5.70 -18.92
N ILE A 195 5.43 4.64 -19.04
CA ILE A 195 4.41 4.28 -18.05
C ILE A 195 5.07 3.92 -16.71
N LEU A 196 6.19 3.19 -16.73
CA LEU A 196 6.95 2.82 -15.53
C LEU A 196 7.81 3.98 -14.98
N GLY A 197 7.80 5.13 -15.67
CA GLY A 197 8.52 6.31 -15.22
C GLY A 197 10.04 6.29 -15.53
N PHE A 198 10.49 5.42 -16.43
CA PHE A 198 11.93 5.29 -16.74
C PHE A 198 12.54 6.54 -17.38
N ASP A 199 11.74 7.40 -18.00
CA ASP A 199 12.21 8.72 -18.48
C ASP A 199 12.73 9.60 -17.34
N ALA A 200 12.22 9.37 -16.11
CA ALA A 200 12.64 10.09 -14.92
C ALA A 200 13.98 9.58 -14.35
N PHE A 201 14.56 8.49 -14.87
CA PHE A 201 15.93 8.11 -14.46
C PHE A 201 16.98 9.21 -14.69
N LYS A 202 16.73 10.13 -15.62
CA LYS A 202 17.58 11.32 -15.80
C LYS A 202 17.66 12.17 -14.52
N LEU A 203 16.64 12.15 -13.68
CA LEU A 203 16.63 12.88 -12.39
C LEU A 203 17.59 12.29 -11.37
N THR A 204 18.04 11.04 -11.51
CA THR A 204 19.01 10.41 -10.62
C THR A 204 20.41 11.01 -10.73
N GLN A 205 20.67 11.83 -11.76
CA GLN A 205 21.89 12.66 -11.84
C GLN A 205 21.92 13.72 -10.72
N ASP A 206 20.76 14.13 -10.21
CA ASP A 206 20.66 14.94 -8.99
C ASP A 206 20.84 14.03 -7.77
N LYS A 207 21.90 14.29 -7.00
CA LYS A 207 22.26 13.48 -5.84
C LYS A 207 21.14 13.41 -4.80
N SER A 208 20.42 14.50 -4.57
CA SER A 208 19.33 14.54 -3.58
C SER A 208 18.15 13.67 -4.02
N PHE A 209 17.82 13.70 -5.31
CA PHE A 209 16.77 12.83 -5.87
C PHE A 209 17.17 11.36 -5.81
N LEU A 210 18.42 11.03 -6.18
CA LEU A 210 18.94 9.67 -6.10
C LEU A 210 18.91 9.13 -4.66
N VAL A 211 19.36 9.93 -3.69
CA VAL A 211 19.34 9.54 -2.27
C VAL A 211 17.90 9.32 -1.82
N LEU A 212 16.95 10.21 -2.15
CA LEU A 212 15.54 9.99 -1.82
C LEU A 212 15.03 8.67 -2.42
N LEU A 213 15.28 8.43 -3.70
CA LEU A 213 14.81 7.23 -4.41
C LEU A 213 15.32 5.94 -3.75
N VAL A 214 16.63 5.87 -3.49
CA VAL A 214 17.29 4.72 -2.87
C VAL A 214 16.79 4.50 -1.44
N PHE A 215 16.78 5.55 -0.61
CA PHE A 215 16.34 5.43 0.77
C PHE A 215 14.83 5.19 0.90
N SER A 216 14.03 5.63 -0.07
CA SER A 216 12.61 5.29 -0.13
C SER A 216 12.39 3.80 -0.42
N ALA A 217 13.16 3.21 -1.34
CA ALA A 217 13.13 1.77 -1.57
C ALA A 217 13.61 0.99 -0.34
N LEU A 218 14.72 1.40 0.27
CA LEU A 218 15.28 0.75 1.46
C LEU A 218 14.31 0.81 2.65
N THR A 219 13.61 1.92 2.87
CA THR A 219 12.62 2.07 3.97
C THR A 219 11.41 1.16 3.77
N CYS A 220 11.05 0.83 2.53
CA CYS A 220 9.96 -0.11 2.26
C CYS A 220 10.32 -1.57 2.60
N ILE A 221 11.61 -1.90 2.81
CA ILE A 221 12.02 -3.23 3.24
C ILE A 221 11.54 -3.53 4.67
N PRO A 222 11.88 -2.74 5.71
CA PRO A 222 11.32 -2.96 7.05
C PRO A 222 9.80 -2.76 7.09
N LEU A 223 9.21 -1.90 6.25
CA LEU A 223 7.75 -1.75 6.16
C LEU A 223 7.06 -3.05 5.73
N ALA A 224 7.69 -3.87 4.90
CA ALA A 224 7.13 -5.16 4.49
C ALA A 224 7.00 -6.16 5.66
N PHE A 225 7.85 -6.07 6.69
CA PHE A 225 7.67 -6.85 7.93
C PHE A 225 6.36 -6.48 8.63
N TYR A 226 6.07 -5.17 8.72
CA TYR A 226 4.82 -4.70 9.29
C TYR A 226 3.63 -5.25 8.52
N ASP A 227 3.59 -5.08 7.22
CA ASP A 227 2.47 -5.49 6.38
C ASP A 227 2.23 -7.01 6.45
N SER A 228 3.31 -7.81 6.44
CA SER A 228 3.21 -9.27 6.32
C SER A 228 2.97 -9.98 7.65
N PHE A 229 3.52 -9.45 8.74
CA PHE A 229 3.62 -10.24 9.97
C PHE A 229 3.06 -9.57 11.23
N THR A 230 2.67 -8.28 11.19
CA THR A 230 2.15 -7.61 12.40
C THR A 230 0.86 -8.26 12.91
N ASN A 231 -0.08 -8.61 12.04
CA ASN A 231 -1.32 -9.26 12.45
C ASN A 231 -1.03 -10.63 13.09
N LEU A 232 -0.23 -11.47 12.43
CA LEU A 232 0.20 -12.77 12.98
C LEU A 232 0.91 -12.62 14.31
N PHE A 233 1.80 -11.63 14.45
CA PHE A 233 2.48 -11.31 15.70
C PHE A 233 1.51 -10.96 16.82
N ILE A 234 0.59 -10.01 16.57
CA ILE A 234 -0.39 -9.55 17.57
C ILE A 234 -1.28 -10.71 18.05
N VAL A 235 -1.74 -11.56 17.12
CA VAL A 235 -2.52 -12.76 17.46
C VAL A 235 -1.67 -13.75 18.27
N ASN A 236 -0.38 -13.91 17.96
CA ASN A 236 0.52 -14.76 18.75
C ASN A 236 0.84 -14.20 20.15
N GLN A 237 0.67 -12.89 20.36
CA GLN A 237 0.74 -12.26 21.69
C GLN A 237 -0.58 -12.38 22.48
N GLY A 238 -1.55 -13.14 21.97
CA GLY A 238 -2.84 -13.36 22.62
C GLY A 238 -3.79 -12.15 22.59
N ILE A 239 -3.73 -11.37 21.50
CA ILE A 239 -4.68 -10.30 21.22
C ILE A 239 -5.61 -10.80 20.12
N ASP A 240 -6.86 -11.10 20.46
CA ASP A 240 -7.82 -11.74 19.57
C ASP A 240 -8.35 -10.79 18.47
N ASN A 241 -8.40 -9.48 18.74
CA ASN A 241 -8.90 -8.46 17.82
C ASN A 241 -7.77 -7.72 17.08
N ALA A 242 -6.83 -8.45 16.48
CA ALA A 242 -5.61 -7.90 15.91
C ALA A 242 -5.88 -6.96 14.72
N ALA A 243 -6.79 -7.29 13.82
CA ALA A 243 -7.14 -6.45 12.67
C ALA A 243 -7.84 -5.15 13.09
N ALA A 244 -8.72 -5.21 14.10
CA ALA A 244 -9.32 -4.01 14.70
C ALA A 244 -8.27 -3.13 15.39
N ALA A 245 -7.34 -3.74 16.14
CA ALA A 245 -6.22 -3.02 16.76
C ALA A 245 -5.35 -2.34 15.69
N MET A 246 -5.00 -3.02 14.60
CA MET A 246 -4.25 -2.44 13.49
C MET A 246 -5.00 -1.29 12.79
N SER A 247 -6.35 -1.28 12.83
CA SER A 247 -7.14 -0.18 12.29
C SER A 247 -6.92 1.16 13.01
N MET A 248 -6.34 1.14 14.23
CA MET A 248 -5.86 2.37 14.90
C MET A 248 -4.81 3.11 14.06
N GLY A 249 -3.99 2.38 13.30
CA GLY A 249 -3.02 2.97 12.37
C GLY A 249 -3.71 3.74 11.24
N GLN A 250 -4.79 3.22 10.65
CA GLN A 250 -5.55 3.89 9.60
C GLN A 250 -6.34 5.10 10.13
N ILE A 251 -6.88 5.00 11.34
CA ILE A 251 -7.53 6.14 12.01
C ILE A 251 -6.50 7.26 12.22
N ALA A 252 -5.32 6.90 12.72
CA ALA A 252 -4.22 7.85 12.91
C ALA A 252 -3.74 8.45 11.57
N GLU A 253 -3.67 7.64 10.49
CA GLU A 253 -3.32 8.12 9.15
C GLU A 253 -4.26 9.25 8.70
N VAL A 254 -5.56 9.07 8.87
CA VAL A 254 -6.55 10.11 8.55
C VAL A 254 -6.30 11.39 9.36
N ILE A 255 -6.09 11.28 10.66
CA ILE A 255 -5.80 12.43 11.54
C ILE A 255 -4.52 13.13 11.11
N PHE A 256 -3.46 12.37 10.86
CA PHE A 256 -2.16 12.92 10.47
C PHE A 256 -2.18 13.52 9.06
N LEU A 257 -3.00 13.01 8.14
CA LEU A 257 -3.18 13.61 6.82
C LEU A 257 -3.78 15.03 6.92
N PHE A 258 -4.75 15.25 7.81
CA PHE A 258 -5.31 16.58 8.05
C PHE A 258 -4.35 17.52 8.76
N THR A 259 -3.52 17.02 9.66
CA THR A 259 -2.56 17.84 10.42
C THR A 259 -1.21 17.99 9.71
N PHE A 260 -0.96 17.22 8.68
CA PHE A 260 0.29 17.19 7.91
C PHE A 260 0.77 18.57 7.46
N PRO A 261 -0.07 19.47 6.88
CA PRO A 261 0.39 20.80 6.44
C PRO A 261 0.99 21.63 7.58
N PHE A 262 0.44 21.54 8.78
CA PHE A 262 0.95 22.23 9.96
C PHE A 262 2.35 21.74 10.34
N PHE A 263 2.55 20.43 10.43
CA PHE A 263 3.86 19.87 10.73
C PHE A 263 4.86 20.10 9.60
N PHE A 264 4.43 19.92 8.35
CA PHE A 264 5.27 20.09 7.17
C PHE A 264 5.80 21.52 7.03
N SER A 265 5.03 22.54 7.43
CA SER A 265 5.50 23.95 7.44
C SER A 265 6.78 24.13 8.27
N LYS A 266 6.96 23.34 9.33
CA LYS A 266 8.12 23.38 10.24
C LYS A 266 9.21 22.37 9.87
N LEU A 267 8.82 21.14 9.52
CA LEU A 267 9.75 20.03 9.29
C LEU A 267 10.33 20.01 7.88
N LYS A 268 9.63 20.60 6.90
CA LYS A 268 9.98 20.53 5.48
C LYS A 268 10.11 19.07 5.00
N TYR A 269 10.77 18.82 3.88
CA TYR A 269 10.88 17.49 3.30
C TYR A 269 11.78 16.54 4.11
N LYS A 270 13.02 16.99 4.41
CA LYS A 270 13.99 16.20 5.18
C LYS A 270 13.46 15.85 6.56
N GLY A 271 12.96 16.83 7.28
CA GLY A 271 12.43 16.63 8.63
C GLY A 271 11.22 15.72 8.67
N SER A 272 10.29 15.84 7.71
CA SER A 272 9.09 14.99 7.63
C SER A 272 9.46 13.52 7.42
N ILE A 273 10.33 13.24 6.43
CA ILE A 273 10.77 11.88 6.14
C ILE A 273 11.58 11.29 7.30
N THR A 274 12.48 12.11 7.89
CA THR A 274 13.27 11.69 9.07
C THR A 274 12.36 11.33 10.25
N ALA A 275 11.36 12.17 10.54
CA ALA A 275 10.39 11.93 11.62
C ALA A 275 9.61 10.63 11.41
N ALA A 276 9.23 10.33 10.16
CA ALA A 276 8.57 9.08 9.81
C ALA A 276 9.47 7.85 10.06
N ILE A 277 10.76 7.92 9.67
CA ILE A 277 11.70 6.81 9.87
C ILE A 277 11.97 6.62 11.38
N ILE A 278 12.08 7.71 12.17
CA ILE A 278 12.20 7.63 13.63
C ILE A 278 10.97 6.96 14.25
N ALA A 279 9.78 7.31 13.80
CA ALA A 279 8.55 6.73 14.31
C ALA A 279 8.45 5.22 14.00
N TRP A 280 8.87 4.76 12.80
CA TRP A 280 9.02 3.33 12.51
C TRP A 280 10.06 2.66 13.39
N LEU A 281 11.21 3.30 13.63
CA LEU A 281 12.23 2.77 14.54
C LEU A 281 11.65 2.54 15.95
N ILE A 282 10.94 3.52 16.48
CA ILE A 282 10.25 3.41 17.79
C ILE A 282 9.23 2.26 17.75
N MET A 283 8.44 2.16 16.68
CA MET A 283 7.42 1.13 16.54
C MET A 283 8.02 -0.28 16.56
N TYR A 284 9.07 -0.54 15.77
CA TYR A 284 9.72 -1.85 15.78
C TYR A 284 10.42 -2.16 17.11
N GLY A 285 11.02 -1.16 17.75
CA GLY A 285 11.58 -1.29 19.08
C GLY A 285 10.53 -1.67 20.12
N CYS A 286 9.36 -1.01 20.09
CA CYS A 286 8.24 -1.35 20.99
C CYS A 286 7.63 -2.72 20.69
N PHE A 287 7.62 -3.18 19.42
CA PHE A 287 7.20 -4.54 19.09
C PHE A 287 8.17 -5.57 19.69
N ALA A 288 9.49 -5.35 19.58
CA ALA A 288 10.48 -6.22 20.21
C ALA A 288 10.38 -6.21 21.75
N LEU A 289 10.19 -5.02 22.36
CA LEU A 289 9.98 -4.91 23.80
C LEU A 289 8.67 -5.55 24.27
N GLY A 290 7.59 -5.37 23.54
CA GLY A 290 6.30 -6.01 23.81
C GLY A 290 6.40 -7.52 23.74
N ALA A 291 7.13 -8.06 22.76
CA ALA A 291 7.41 -9.48 22.64
C ALA A 291 8.27 -10.01 23.81
N TYR A 292 9.26 -9.22 24.25
CA TYR A 292 10.14 -9.59 25.38
C TYR A 292 9.43 -9.55 26.73
N THR A 293 8.67 -8.51 26.99
CA THR A 293 8.02 -8.28 28.29
C THR A 293 6.66 -8.94 28.43
N GLY A 294 6.01 -9.32 27.32
CA GLY A 294 4.62 -9.77 27.28
C GLY A 294 3.59 -8.66 27.54
N LEU A 295 4.03 -7.39 27.66
CA LEU A 295 3.15 -6.26 27.95
C LEU A 295 2.44 -5.76 26.69
N LYS A 296 1.17 -6.13 26.52
CA LYS A 296 0.32 -5.75 25.39
C LYS A 296 0.19 -4.22 25.21
N GLY A 297 0.37 -3.44 26.27
CA GLY A 297 0.33 -1.98 26.24
C GLY A 297 1.32 -1.35 25.24
N PHE A 298 2.52 -1.93 25.07
CA PHE A 298 3.48 -1.47 24.06
C PHE A 298 2.92 -1.60 22.64
N LEU A 299 2.19 -2.68 22.35
CA LEU A 299 1.61 -2.94 21.05
C LEU A 299 0.53 -1.90 20.72
N TYR A 300 -0.43 -1.71 21.62
CA TYR A 300 -1.50 -0.73 21.43
C TYR A 300 -0.98 0.70 21.33
N ALA A 301 0.03 1.06 22.12
CA ALA A 301 0.58 2.41 22.12
C ALA A 301 1.26 2.80 20.81
N VAL A 302 1.83 1.82 20.07
CA VAL A 302 2.60 2.12 18.86
C VAL A 302 1.86 1.86 17.55
N LEU A 303 0.73 1.15 17.55
CA LEU A 303 -0.05 0.92 16.32
C LEU A 303 -0.46 2.23 15.62
N PRO A 304 -0.87 3.31 16.33
CA PRO A 304 -1.15 4.60 15.70
C PRO A 304 0.04 5.23 14.98
N PHE A 305 1.29 4.88 15.39
CA PHE A 305 2.50 5.39 14.74
C PHE A 305 2.58 5.00 13.26
N HIS A 306 1.98 3.87 12.87
CA HIS A 306 1.93 3.48 11.47
C HIS A 306 1.29 4.55 10.59
N GLY A 307 0.18 5.15 11.02
CA GLY A 307 -0.49 6.23 10.28
C GLY A 307 0.36 7.49 10.17
N PHE A 308 1.08 7.86 11.24
CA PHE A 308 2.05 8.94 11.20
C PHE A 308 3.17 8.64 10.18
N CYS A 309 3.81 7.47 10.32
CA CYS A 309 4.90 7.06 9.45
C CYS A 309 4.48 7.09 7.98
N PHE A 310 3.34 6.49 7.67
CA PHE A 310 2.83 6.37 6.30
C PHE A 310 2.59 7.76 5.69
N THR A 311 1.88 8.64 6.41
CA THR A 311 1.58 9.99 5.94
C THR A 311 2.87 10.80 5.73
N PHE A 312 3.73 10.88 6.74
CA PHE A 312 4.90 11.75 6.68
C PHE A 312 5.96 11.28 5.70
N PHE A 313 6.09 9.97 5.51
CA PHE A 313 7.02 9.40 4.55
C PHE A 313 6.50 9.51 3.11
N PHE A 314 5.33 8.95 2.83
CA PHE A 314 4.85 8.87 1.45
C PHE A 314 4.38 10.21 0.92
N VAL A 315 3.59 10.98 1.69
CA VAL A 315 3.15 12.31 1.25
C VAL A 315 4.34 13.26 1.18
N GLY A 316 5.23 13.26 2.18
CA GLY A 316 6.45 14.07 2.17
C GLY A 316 7.37 13.76 0.99
N GLY A 317 7.57 12.48 0.69
CA GLY A 317 8.36 12.01 -0.46
C GLY A 317 7.73 12.40 -1.81
N GLN A 318 6.42 12.19 -1.97
CA GLN A 318 5.70 12.56 -3.18
C GLN A 318 5.72 14.08 -3.44
N LEU A 319 5.56 14.89 -2.39
CA LEU A 319 5.67 16.35 -2.51
C LEU A 319 7.07 16.78 -2.93
N TYR A 320 8.13 16.18 -2.36
CA TYR A 320 9.50 16.48 -2.78
C TYR A 320 9.73 16.12 -4.25
N VAL A 321 9.30 14.95 -4.69
CA VAL A 321 9.40 14.53 -6.08
C VAL A 321 8.67 15.50 -7.02
N ASN A 322 7.46 15.94 -6.64
CA ASN A 322 6.67 16.88 -7.43
C ASN A 322 7.33 18.26 -7.54
N GLU A 323 7.98 18.72 -6.47
CA GLU A 323 8.74 19.99 -6.47
C GLU A 323 10.03 19.90 -7.30
N LYS A 324 10.74 18.78 -7.16
CA LYS A 324 12.05 18.56 -7.78
C LYS A 324 11.96 18.29 -9.27
N ALA A 325 10.92 17.59 -9.73
CA ALA A 325 10.78 17.19 -11.13
C ALA A 325 10.28 18.35 -11.99
N PRO A 326 10.87 18.57 -13.20
CA PRO A 326 10.31 19.44 -14.20
C PRO A 326 8.87 19.06 -14.53
N ALA A 327 8.03 20.03 -14.93
CA ALA A 327 6.60 19.79 -15.20
C ALA A 327 6.35 18.63 -16.18
N THR A 328 7.20 18.47 -17.18
CA THR A 328 7.13 17.40 -18.21
C THR A 328 7.46 16.00 -17.67
N LEU A 329 8.19 15.89 -16.53
CA LEU A 329 8.62 14.62 -15.97
C LEU A 329 7.96 14.27 -14.63
N ARG A 330 7.04 15.11 -14.13
CA ARG A 330 6.41 14.89 -12.79
C ARG A 330 5.71 13.55 -12.67
N ASN A 331 4.90 13.19 -13.64
CA ASN A 331 4.18 11.91 -13.62
C ASN A 331 5.16 10.73 -13.70
N SER A 332 6.17 10.80 -14.56
CA SER A 332 7.21 9.78 -14.66
C SER A 332 8.03 9.67 -13.38
N ALA A 333 8.33 10.79 -12.71
CA ALA A 333 9.05 10.79 -11.44
C ALA A 333 8.22 10.18 -10.30
N GLN A 334 6.91 10.45 -10.25
CA GLN A 334 5.98 9.78 -9.31
C GLN A 334 5.86 8.29 -9.61
N GLY A 335 5.84 7.89 -10.88
CA GLY A 335 5.90 6.49 -11.30
C GLY A 335 7.18 5.80 -10.83
N LEU A 336 8.33 6.46 -11.01
CA LEU A 336 9.63 5.92 -10.63
C LEU A 336 9.75 5.71 -9.12
N ILE A 337 9.30 6.66 -8.29
CA ILE A 337 9.33 6.47 -6.83
C ILE A 337 8.34 5.39 -6.38
N SER A 338 7.18 5.28 -7.02
CA SER A 338 6.23 4.21 -6.74
C SER A 338 6.78 2.85 -7.14
N PHE A 339 7.47 2.75 -8.28
CA PHE A 339 8.18 1.54 -8.71
C PHE A 339 9.26 1.15 -7.70
N ALA A 340 10.08 2.10 -7.24
CA ALA A 340 11.15 1.84 -6.28
C ALA A 340 10.59 1.41 -4.90
N THR A 341 9.51 2.04 -4.42
CA THR A 341 8.93 1.77 -3.11
C THR A 341 8.03 0.54 -3.11
N TYR A 342 6.84 0.65 -3.75
CA TYR A 342 5.81 -0.40 -3.75
C TYR A 342 6.18 -1.62 -4.60
N GLY A 343 7.00 -1.43 -5.64
CA GLY A 343 7.53 -2.52 -6.44
C GLY A 343 8.76 -3.14 -5.78
N VAL A 344 9.93 -2.56 -6.04
CA VAL A 344 11.24 -3.16 -5.67
C VAL A 344 11.41 -3.27 -4.16
N GLY A 345 11.22 -2.17 -3.42
CA GLY A 345 11.44 -2.12 -1.97
C GLY A 345 10.55 -3.09 -1.21
N LYS A 346 9.24 -3.07 -1.49
CA LYS A 346 8.29 -4.00 -0.85
C LYS A 346 8.54 -5.44 -1.26
N TYR A 347 8.81 -5.73 -2.53
CA TYR A 347 9.08 -7.10 -2.97
C TYR A 347 10.30 -7.70 -2.26
N LEU A 348 11.44 -7.00 -2.27
CA LEU A 348 12.63 -7.43 -1.56
C LEU A 348 12.35 -7.55 -0.05
N GLY A 349 11.60 -6.61 0.50
CA GLY A 349 11.20 -6.61 1.90
C GLY A 349 10.39 -7.84 2.30
N THR A 350 9.41 -8.25 1.51
CA THR A 350 8.60 -9.44 1.79
C THR A 350 9.42 -10.73 1.74
N LEU A 351 10.38 -10.82 0.81
CA LEU A 351 11.30 -11.95 0.74
C LEU A 351 12.22 -12.02 1.98
N ILE A 352 12.81 -10.88 2.36
CA ILE A 352 13.68 -10.80 3.53
C ILE A 352 12.88 -11.12 4.81
N ALA A 353 11.70 -10.51 4.95
CA ALA A 353 10.85 -10.72 6.11
C ALA A 353 10.41 -12.18 6.28
N GLY A 354 10.06 -12.85 5.16
CA GLY A 354 9.73 -14.28 5.17
C GLY A 354 10.88 -15.16 5.61
N ASN A 355 12.10 -14.92 5.07
CA ASN A 355 13.30 -15.66 5.47
C ASN A 355 13.66 -15.42 6.94
N VAL A 356 13.51 -14.19 7.44
CA VAL A 356 13.75 -13.87 8.86
C VAL A 356 12.76 -14.59 9.73
N LEU A 357 11.48 -14.65 9.36
CA LEU A 357 10.47 -15.36 10.15
C LEU A 357 10.80 -16.86 10.24
N ASP A 358 11.18 -17.50 9.14
CA ASP A 358 11.56 -18.92 9.13
C ASP A 358 12.85 -19.18 9.91
N HIS A 359 13.84 -18.27 9.82
CA HIS A 359 15.09 -18.39 10.56
C HIS A 359 14.89 -18.37 12.08
N TYR A 360 13.95 -17.58 12.56
CA TYR A 360 13.62 -17.47 13.99
C TYR A 360 12.39 -18.30 14.39
N ALA A 361 12.02 -19.29 13.59
CA ALA A 361 10.98 -20.25 13.95
C ALA A 361 11.44 -21.13 15.14
N VAL A 362 10.58 -21.31 16.15
CA VAL A 362 10.83 -22.12 17.34
C VAL A 362 9.63 -23.02 17.58
N GLN A 363 9.78 -24.31 17.35
CA GLN A 363 8.67 -25.30 17.46
C GLN A 363 7.40 -24.83 16.70
N ASN A 364 6.33 -24.49 17.42
CA ASN A 364 5.05 -24.06 16.85
C ASN A 364 4.84 -22.54 16.87
N THR A 365 5.90 -21.76 17.12
CA THR A 365 5.85 -20.29 17.21
C THR A 365 7.14 -19.68 16.65
N HIS A 366 7.38 -18.40 16.91
CA HIS A 366 8.56 -17.65 16.44
C HIS A 366 9.17 -16.87 17.60
N ASN A 367 10.48 -16.68 17.56
CA ASN A 367 11.15 -15.74 18.45
C ASN A 367 10.87 -14.31 17.98
N TRP A 368 9.73 -13.77 18.40
CA TRP A 368 9.28 -12.45 17.95
C TRP A 368 10.20 -11.30 18.35
N VAL A 369 10.96 -11.45 19.46
CA VAL A 369 11.98 -10.47 19.84
C VAL A 369 13.01 -10.34 18.72
N SER A 370 13.57 -11.48 18.29
CA SER A 370 14.57 -11.53 17.22
C SER A 370 13.97 -11.08 15.87
N VAL A 371 12.74 -11.51 15.54
CA VAL A 371 12.05 -11.11 14.30
C VAL A 371 11.92 -9.59 14.22
N TRP A 372 11.48 -8.89 15.29
CA TRP A 372 11.29 -7.44 15.27
C TRP A 372 12.60 -6.65 15.47
N THR A 373 13.64 -7.27 16.04
CA THR A 373 14.97 -6.65 16.14
C THR A 373 15.58 -6.43 14.75
N VAL A 374 15.30 -7.30 13.77
CA VAL A 374 15.84 -7.14 12.40
C VAL A 374 15.35 -5.84 11.73
N PRO A 375 14.03 -5.58 11.56
CA PRO A 375 13.57 -4.32 10.98
C PRO A 375 13.93 -3.10 11.85
N PHE A 376 14.05 -3.24 13.17
CA PHE A 376 14.55 -2.19 14.05
C PHE A 376 15.98 -1.77 13.67
N VAL A 377 16.91 -2.73 13.58
CA VAL A 377 18.31 -2.47 13.19
C VAL A 377 18.39 -1.92 11.76
N MET A 378 17.65 -2.52 10.82
CA MET A 378 17.60 -2.02 9.43
C MET A 378 17.14 -0.56 9.39
N THR A 379 16.08 -0.22 10.12
CA THR A 379 15.55 1.15 10.16
C THR A 379 16.52 2.12 10.80
N ALA A 380 17.27 1.71 11.83
CA ALA A 380 18.33 2.52 12.45
C ALA A 380 19.45 2.85 11.45
N VAL A 381 19.91 1.85 10.69
CA VAL A 381 20.94 2.05 9.65
C VAL A 381 20.42 2.97 8.54
N ILE A 382 19.18 2.76 8.09
CA ILE A 382 18.52 3.60 7.08
C ILE A 382 18.40 5.05 7.58
N LEU A 383 17.99 5.26 8.85
CA LEU A 383 17.88 6.57 9.46
C LEU A 383 19.21 7.32 9.44
N ILE A 384 20.27 6.69 9.92
CA ILE A 384 21.62 7.28 9.95
C ILE A 384 22.05 7.64 8.52
N GLY A 385 21.95 6.71 7.58
CA GLY A 385 22.33 6.94 6.19
C GLY A 385 21.51 8.07 5.55
N PHE A 386 20.18 8.10 5.76
CA PHE A 386 19.32 9.16 5.22
C PHE A 386 19.67 10.54 5.78
N VAL A 387 19.84 10.66 7.09
CA VAL A 387 20.17 11.94 7.74
C VAL A 387 21.51 12.47 7.25
N LEU A 388 22.51 11.61 7.07
CA LEU A 388 23.85 11.99 6.61
C LEU A 388 23.90 12.33 5.11
N LEU A 389 23.21 11.58 4.28
CA LEU A 389 23.34 11.66 2.82
C LEU A 389 22.28 12.53 2.15
N PHE A 390 21.07 12.62 2.70
CA PHE A 390 20.01 13.41 2.11
C PHE A 390 20.20 14.90 2.41
N GLN A 391 20.39 15.67 1.36
CA GLN A 391 20.44 17.13 1.40
C GLN A 391 19.20 17.69 0.74
N GLU A 392 18.43 18.48 1.48
CA GLU A 392 17.23 19.11 0.95
C GLU A 392 17.61 20.20 -0.06
N ASN A 393 17.51 19.84 -1.33
CA ASN A 393 17.73 20.78 -2.42
C ASN A 393 16.45 20.84 -3.28
N THR A 394 15.67 21.91 -3.08
CA THR A 394 14.37 22.11 -3.76
C THR A 394 14.50 22.83 -5.10
N LYS A 395 15.74 23.23 -5.52
CA LYS A 395 15.90 23.79 -6.86
C LYS A 395 15.51 22.74 -7.90
N THR A 396 14.57 23.10 -8.76
CA THR A 396 14.17 22.26 -9.89
C THR A 396 15.41 21.83 -10.67
N SER A 397 15.53 20.55 -10.96
CA SER A 397 16.65 20.01 -11.71
C SER A 397 16.70 20.66 -13.08
N LYS A 398 17.75 21.45 -13.37
CA LYS A 398 18.01 22.03 -14.69
C LYS A 398 18.58 20.95 -15.63
N ILE A 399 17.85 19.87 -15.83
CA ILE A 399 18.20 18.90 -16.85
C ILE A 399 17.78 19.54 -18.16
N GLY A 400 18.77 20.04 -18.94
CA GLY A 400 18.55 20.56 -20.26
C GLY A 400 17.90 19.45 -21.10
N ILE A 401 16.65 19.65 -21.47
CA ILE A 401 15.99 18.87 -22.51
C ILE A 401 16.64 19.36 -23.80
N GLN A 402 17.67 18.68 -24.28
CA GLN A 402 18.00 18.78 -25.69
C GLN A 402 16.84 18.13 -26.44
N ILE A 403 16.02 19.01 -27.06
CA ILE A 403 14.94 18.66 -27.99
C ILE A 403 15.53 17.96 -29.22
#